data_04fa5828554333f8661a7ff880916b82
#
_entry.id   04fa5828554333f8661a7ff880916b82
#
_cell.length_a   1.000
_cell.length_b   1.000
_cell.length_c   1.000
_cell.angle_alpha   90.00
_cell.angle_beta   90.00
_cell.angle_gamma   90.00
#
_symmetry.space_group_name_H-M   'P 1'
#
loop_
_entity.id
_entity.type
_entity.pdbx_description
1 polymer ?
#
loop_
_entity_poly.entity_id
_entity_poly.type
_entity_poly.pdbx_seq_one_letter_code
_entity_poly.pdbx_strand_id
1 'polypeptide(L)'
;ALSLIKSIKPDMVINDCLDNEAFYIRELKKISLKVINIEDIGEGSFLADKVINCVYSDCGQHNALYGEKYMDIRDAFHRNKPFVQRDSEFVKNVLVNFGGEDPNNITMKVLRVIANSDYLKTFHYTLALGSRYRSLNEVEAFTKINRLKVDIKLNTDLATLMPHADIAVLANCRTVFEAAFMLLPSVIISANARECLHTFYRKVDFPYCGNGLLINNDIIEHKISQLILDKEYRAHIIKNLEQLEIGQGLAHLESEIMTIPR
;
A
#
# COMPACT_ATOMS: atom_id res chain seq x y z
N ALA A 1 18.48 -12.71 17.31
CA ALA A 1 18.52 -11.24 17.31
C ALA A 1 19.10 -10.70 18.63
N LEU A 2 18.51 -11.00 19.80
CA LEU A 2 18.93 -10.43 21.11
C LEU A 2 20.41 -10.60 21.45
N SER A 3 21.01 -11.77 21.18
CA SER A 3 22.45 -12.01 21.44
C SER A 3 23.38 -11.10 20.64
N LEU A 4 23.02 -10.84 19.38
CA LEU A 4 23.75 -9.94 18.51
C LEU A 4 23.62 -8.48 19.00
N ILE A 5 22.40 -8.05 19.33
CA ILE A 5 22.15 -6.69 19.84
C ILE A 5 22.91 -6.45 21.15
N LYS A 6 22.96 -7.46 22.05
CA LYS A 6 23.74 -7.40 23.29
C LYS A 6 25.25 -7.18 23.04
N SER A 7 25.79 -7.78 21.97
CA SER A 7 27.20 -7.62 21.63
C SER A 7 27.52 -6.26 21.01
N ILE A 8 26.61 -5.69 20.25
CA ILE A 8 26.76 -4.39 19.57
C ILE A 8 26.54 -3.22 20.53
N LYS A 9 25.62 -3.35 21.50
CA LYS A 9 25.17 -2.31 22.44
C LYS A 9 24.76 -1.01 21.72
N PRO A 10 23.79 -1.05 20.82
CA PRO A 10 23.38 0.13 20.07
C PRO A 10 22.64 1.13 20.96
N ASP A 11 22.74 2.43 20.64
CA ASP A 11 21.96 3.47 21.29
C ASP A 11 20.47 3.38 20.94
N MET A 12 20.15 2.84 19.77
CA MET A 12 18.80 2.72 19.25
C MET A 12 18.60 1.39 18.51
N VAL A 13 17.43 0.79 18.70
CA VAL A 13 16.96 -0.37 17.91
C VAL A 13 15.69 0.02 17.20
N ILE A 14 15.66 -0.14 15.87
CA ILE A 14 14.43 -0.01 15.06
C ILE A 14 14.00 -1.43 14.67
N ASN A 15 12.80 -1.83 15.10
CA ASN A 15 12.19 -3.09 14.76
C ASN A 15 11.19 -2.89 13.62
N ASP A 16 11.46 -3.47 12.47
CA ASP A 16 10.49 -3.65 11.39
C ASP A 16 9.96 -5.09 11.43
N CYS A 17 9.26 -5.39 12.52
CA CYS A 17 8.69 -6.69 12.83
C CYS A 17 7.26 -6.51 13.33
N LEU A 18 6.34 -7.26 12.75
CA LEU A 18 4.93 -7.20 13.11
C LEU A 18 4.66 -7.93 14.44
N ASP A 19 3.75 -7.35 15.24
CA ASP A 19 3.19 -7.97 16.45
C ASP A 19 4.23 -8.41 17.48
N ASN A 20 5.12 -7.49 17.86
CA ASN A 20 6.15 -7.77 18.85
C ASN A 20 5.55 -8.13 20.22
N GLU A 21 6.11 -9.18 20.84
CA GLU A 21 5.75 -9.60 22.18
C GLU A 21 6.33 -8.63 23.23
N ALA A 22 5.59 -8.42 24.31
CA ALA A 22 6.01 -7.57 25.44
C ALA A 22 7.36 -8.01 26.04
N PHE A 23 7.61 -9.33 26.13
CA PHE A 23 8.88 -9.88 26.62
C PHE A 23 10.05 -9.42 25.75
N TYR A 24 9.92 -9.49 24.41
CA TYR A 24 10.99 -9.11 23.50
C TYR A 24 11.36 -7.63 23.65
N ILE A 25 10.37 -6.75 23.72
CA ILE A 25 10.63 -5.30 23.87
C ILE A 25 11.23 -4.99 25.23
N ARG A 26 10.80 -5.64 26.33
CA ARG A 26 11.45 -5.49 27.65
C ARG A 26 12.93 -5.90 27.62
N GLU A 27 13.28 -6.98 26.92
CA GLU A 27 14.67 -7.40 26.78
C GLU A 27 15.49 -6.41 25.95
N LEU A 28 14.94 -5.84 24.89
CA LEU A 28 15.58 -4.78 24.11
C LEU A 28 15.86 -3.54 24.96
N LYS A 29 14.90 -3.10 25.75
CA LYS A 29 15.06 -1.92 26.63
C LYS A 29 16.10 -2.10 27.75
N LYS A 30 16.52 -3.32 28.05
CA LYS A 30 17.67 -3.57 28.94
C LYS A 30 19.03 -3.38 28.24
N ILE A 31 19.05 -3.35 26.90
CA ILE A 31 20.27 -3.38 26.10
C ILE A 31 20.47 -2.04 25.37
N SER A 32 19.38 -1.42 24.92
CA SER A 32 19.37 -0.21 24.10
C SER A 32 18.66 0.92 24.82
N LEU A 33 19.11 2.16 24.58
CA LEU A 33 18.50 3.36 25.14
C LEU A 33 17.14 3.67 24.52
N LYS A 34 16.98 3.35 23.24
CA LYS A 34 15.77 3.66 22.48
C LYS A 34 15.29 2.44 21.68
N VAL A 35 13.99 2.17 21.72
CA VAL A 35 13.33 1.11 20.93
C VAL A 35 12.18 1.72 20.13
N ILE A 36 12.26 1.59 18.82
CA ILE A 36 11.25 2.09 17.87
C ILE A 36 10.68 0.89 17.10
N ASN A 37 9.37 0.76 17.05
CA ASN A 37 8.70 -0.29 16.28
C ASN A 37 8.00 0.32 15.06
N ILE A 38 7.98 -0.42 13.93
CA ILE A 38 7.31 -0.03 12.70
C ILE A 38 6.15 -1.01 12.44
N GLU A 39 4.96 -0.46 12.17
CA GLU A 39 3.72 -1.20 11.85
C GLU A 39 3.36 -2.31 12.86
N ASP A 40 3.60 -2.02 14.14
CA ASP A 40 3.43 -2.94 15.25
C ASP A 40 2.14 -2.64 16.03
N ILE A 41 1.25 -3.63 16.10
CA ILE A 41 0.03 -3.61 16.91
C ILE A 41 0.02 -4.70 17.97
N GLY A 42 1.15 -5.38 18.19
CA GLY A 42 1.34 -6.36 19.25
C GLY A 42 1.39 -5.72 20.65
N GLU A 43 1.30 -6.54 21.67
CA GLU A 43 1.34 -6.08 23.07
C GLU A 43 2.67 -5.38 23.44
N GLY A 44 3.76 -5.71 22.75
CA GLY A 44 5.06 -5.06 22.92
C GLY A 44 5.10 -3.61 22.46
N SER A 45 4.20 -3.22 21.56
CA SER A 45 4.15 -1.86 20.99
C SER A 45 3.98 -0.78 22.07
N PHE A 46 3.20 -1.06 23.13
CA PHE A 46 2.98 -0.14 24.25
C PHE A 46 4.24 0.11 25.11
N LEU A 47 5.24 -0.75 24.99
CA LEU A 47 6.50 -0.68 25.75
C LEU A 47 7.64 -0.02 24.96
N ALA A 48 7.49 0.13 23.66
CA ALA A 48 8.45 0.84 22.81
C ALA A 48 8.47 2.33 23.14
N ASP A 49 9.58 3.02 22.83
CA ASP A 49 9.66 4.48 23.01
C ASP A 49 8.83 5.23 21.96
N LYS A 50 8.78 4.70 20.73
CA LYS A 50 7.90 5.16 19.65
C LYS A 50 7.43 3.97 18.81
N VAL A 51 6.23 4.13 18.23
CA VAL A 51 5.67 3.21 17.25
C VAL A 51 5.24 4.00 16.03
N ILE A 52 5.65 3.58 14.83
CA ILE A 52 5.30 4.21 13.57
C ILE A 52 4.21 3.36 12.92
N ASN A 53 2.95 3.79 13.07
CA ASN A 53 1.76 3.03 12.67
C ASN A 53 0.96 3.74 11.56
N CYS A 54 1.63 4.18 10.49
CA CYS A 54 1.04 4.99 9.43
C CYS A 54 -0.18 4.35 8.75
N VAL A 55 -0.19 3.02 8.62
CA VAL A 55 -1.24 2.28 7.91
C VAL A 55 -2.51 2.05 8.74
N TYR A 56 -2.42 2.18 10.06
CA TYR A 56 -3.53 1.95 10.98
C TYR A 56 -4.26 3.23 11.37
N SER A 57 -5.51 3.09 11.83
CA SER A 57 -6.22 4.20 12.47
C SER A 57 -5.58 4.58 13.80
N ASP A 58 -5.62 5.86 14.12
CA ASP A 58 -5.28 6.33 15.45
C ASP A 58 -6.25 5.73 16.48
N CYS A 59 -5.69 4.97 17.41
CA CYS A 59 -6.42 4.37 18.52
C CYS A 59 -6.10 5.04 19.88
N GLY A 60 -5.42 6.19 19.86
CA GLY A 60 -5.04 6.92 21.07
C GLY A 60 -3.84 6.34 21.82
N GLN A 61 -3.02 5.48 21.18
CA GLN A 61 -1.80 4.98 21.80
C GLN A 61 -0.78 6.12 21.90
N HIS A 62 -0.38 6.48 23.11
CA HIS A 62 0.37 7.69 23.45
C HIS A 62 1.78 7.78 22.82
N ASN A 63 2.41 6.64 22.52
CA ASN A 63 3.74 6.55 21.93
C ASN A 63 3.73 6.25 20.42
N ALA A 64 2.54 6.24 19.78
CA ALA A 64 2.40 5.91 18.36
C ALA A 64 2.20 7.16 17.49
N LEU A 65 2.77 7.12 16.30
CA LEU A 65 2.62 8.11 15.23
C LEU A 65 1.74 7.52 14.14
N TYR A 66 0.67 8.21 13.79
CA TYR A 66 -0.32 7.78 12.82
C TYR A 66 -0.41 8.75 11.64
N GLY A 67 -0.87 8.22 10.53
CA GLY A 67 -1.24 9.01 9.36
C GLY A 67 -0.13 9.20 8.33
N GLU A 68 -0.55 9.71 7.18
CA GLU A 68 0.24 9.79 5.96
C GLU A 68 1.45 10.72 6.05
N LYS A 69 1.43 11.71 6.95
CA LYS A 69 2.56 12.63 7.12
C LYS A 69 3.83 11.94 7.62
N TYR A 70 3.69 10.77 8.26
CA TYR A 70 4.82 9.95 8.72
C TYR A 70 5.15 8.79 7.78
N MET A 71 4.39 8.65 6.68
CA MET A 71 4.68 7.61 5.69
C MET A 71 5.89 8.00 4.86
N ASP A 72 6.93 7.16 4.93
CA ASP A 72 8.09 7.31 4.06
C ASP A 72 7.74 6.92 2.62
N ILE A 73 7.91 7.89 1.73
CA ILE A 73 7.74 7.71 0.27
C ILE A 73 9.13 7.65 -0.36
N ARG A 74 9.42 6.52 -1.01
CA ARG A 74 10.73 6.28 -1.62
C ARG A 74 11.08 7.37 -2.66
N ASP A 75 12.34 7.75 -2.72
CA ASP A 75 12.88 8.77 -3.65
C ASP A 75 12.50 8.53 -5.12
N ALA A 76 12.32 7.27 -5.51
CA ALA A 76 11.89 6.93 -6.86
C ALA A 76 10.56 7.57 -7.23
N PHE A 77 9.60 7.63 -6.29
CA PHE A 77 8.31 8.30 -6.52
C PHE A 77 8.48 9.82 -6.63
N HIS A 78 9.32 10.44 -5.82
CA HIS A 78 9.62 11.88 -5.91
C HIS A 78 10.17 12.25 -7.30
N ARG A 79 11.10 11.43 -7.83
CA ARG A 79 11.68 11.66 -9.17
C ARG A 79 10.71 11.45 -10.32
N ASN A 80 9.69 10.62 -10.14
CA ASN A 80 8.72 10.25 -11.18
C ASN A 80 7.34 10.89 -10.95
N LYS A 81 7.18 11.78 -9.97
CA LYS A 81 5.90 12.45 -9.73
C LYS A 81 5.51 13.26 -10.97
N PRO A 82 4.28 13.10 -11.50
CA PRO A 82 3.85 13.86 -12.66
C PRO A 82 3.86 15.37 -12.37
N PHE A 83 4.43 16.17 -13.27
CA PHE A 83 4.40 17.62 -13.20
C PHE A 83 3.08 18.23 -13.66
N VAL A 84 2.26 17.45 -14.36
CA VAL A 84 0.96 17.87 -14.89
C VAL A 84 -0.13 17.22 -14.08
N GLN A 85 -1.20 17.98 -13.79
CA GLN A 85 -2.39 17.44 -13.14
C GLN A 85 -2.92 16.26 -13.95
N ARG A 86 -3.30 15.16 -13.25
CA ARG A 86 -3.90 14.00 -13.90
C ARG A 86 -5.19 14.40 -14.59
N ASP A 87 -5.30 13.98 -15.84
CA ASP A 87 -6.56 14.09 -16.56
C ASP A 87 -7.54 13.06 -15.99
N SER A 88 -8.67 13.54 -15.49
CA SER A 88 -9.74 12.67 -14.98
C SER A 88 -10.79 12.35 -16.04
N GLU A 89 -10.65 12.88 -17.27
CA GLU A 89 -11.69 12.78 -18.31
C GLU A 89 -11.89 11.33 -18.78
N PHE A 90 -10.81 10.66 -19.16
CA PHE A 90 -10.89 9.32 -19.76
C PHE A 90 -9.93 8.34 -19.09
N VAL A 91 -10.42 7.12 -18.83
CA VAL A 91 -9.59 5.98 -18.42
C VAL A 91 -9.28 5.12 -19.63
N LYS A 92 -8.01 4.80 -19.83
CA LYS A 92 -7.53 3.87 -20.87
C LYS A 92 -6.66 2.78 -20.25
N ASN A 93 -5.81 3.15 -19.30
CA ASN A 93 -4.78 2.31 -18.71
C ASN A 93 -5.05 2.07 -17.22
N VAL A 94 -5.16 0.83 -16.83
CA VAL A 94 -5.39 0.40 -15.44
C VAL A 94 -4.18 -0.34 -14.92
N LEU A 95 -3.56 0.15 -13.84
CA LEU A 95 -2.47 -0.56 -13.16
C LEU A 95 -3.06 -1.54 -12.14
N VAL A 96 -2.56 -2.77 -12.12
CA VAL A 96 -2.95 -3.80 -11.13
C VAL A 96 -1.72 -4.26 -10.37
N ASN A 97 -1.74 -4.17 -9.03
CA ASN A 97 -0.66 -4.64 -8.17
C ASN A 97 -1.16 -5.13 -6.81
N PHE A 98 -0.76 -6.33 -6.42
CA PHE A 98 -1.04 -6.93 -5.11
C PHE A 98 0.24 -7.30 -4.37
N GLY A 99 1.27 -6.44 -4.51
CA GLY A 99 2.56 -6.64 -3.86
C GLY A 99 3.50 -7.59 -4.62
N GLY A 100 4.62 -7.91 -3.99
CA GLY A 100 5.70 -8.66 -4.64
C GLY A 100 5.45 -10.16 -4.79
N GLU A 101 4.60 -10.76 -3.95
CA GLU A 101 4.32 -12.21 -3.92
C GLU A 101 2.88 -12.55 -4.29
N ASP A 102 1.93 -11.69 -3.91
CA ASP A 102 0.48 -11.96 -4.00
C ASP A 102 0.13 -13.41 -3.60
N PRO A 103 0.41 -13.82 -2.35
CA PRO A 103 0.31 -15.22 -1.94
C PRO A 103 -1.11 -15.78 -2.03
N ASN A 104 -2.10 -14.91 -2.03
CA ASN A 104 -3.53 -15.24 -2.14
C ASN A 104 -4.06 -15.14 -3.58
N ASN A 105 -3.17 -14.85 -4.55
CA ASN A 105 -3.46 -14.78 -5.98
C ASN A 105 -4.68 -13.87 -6.30
N ILE A 106 -4.76 -12.71 -5.64
CA ILE A 106 -5.82 -11.72 -5.86
C ILE A 106 -5.73 -11.16 -7.28
N THR A 107 -4.52 -11.09 -7.85
CA THR A 107 -4.32 -10.76 -9.27
C THR A 107 -5.18 -11.63 -10.18
N MET A 108 -5.15 -12.95 -10.01
CA MET A 108 -5.98 -13.86 -10.82
C MET A 108 -7.47 -13.68 -10.57
N LYS A 109 -7.88 -13.35 -9.33
CA LYS A 109 -9.29 -13.05 -9.04
C LYS A 109 -9.75 -11.81 -9.81
N VAL A 110 -8.96 -10.74 -9.82
CA VAL A 110 -9.25 -9.52 -10.60
C VAL A 110 -9.28 -9.80 -12.10
N LEU A 111 -8.33 -10.59 -12.63
CA LEU A 111 -8.32 -10.98 -14.03
C LEU A 111 -9.57 -11.77 -14.44
N ARG A 112 -10.07 -12.66 -13.57
CA ARG A 112 -11.33 -13.39 -13.82
C ARG A 112 -12.52 -12.44 -13.86
N VAL A 113 -12.58 -11.43 -12.99
CA VAL A 113 -13.60 -10.38 -13.04
C VAL A 113 -13.54 -9.63 -14.38
N ILE A 114 -12.35 -9.18 -14.78
CA ILE A 114 -12.13 -8.49 -16.06
C ILE A 114 -12.57 -9.38 -17.23
N ALA A 115 -12.18 -10.67 -17.22
CA ALA A 115 -12.50 -11.61 -18.29
C ALA A 115 -14.01 -11.93 -18.42
N ASN A 116 -14.78 -11.74 -17.37
CA ASN A 116 -16.23 -11.99 -17.38
C ASN A 116 -17.05 -10.74 -17.69
N SER A 117 -16.42 -9.55 -17.75
CA SER A 117 -17.09 -8.28 -18.05
C SER A 117 -16.77 -7.81 -19.46
N ASP A 118 -17.76 -7.75 -20.34
CA ASP A 118 -17.56 -7.24 -21.71
C ASP A 118 -17.10 -5.78 -21.73
N TYR A 119 -17.49 -5.00 -20.72
CA TYR A 119 -17.04 -3.63 -20.55
C TYR A 119 -15.58 -3.54 -20.10
N LEU A 120 -15.20 -4.24 -19.02
CA LEU A 120 -13.84 -4.18 -18.49
C LEU A 120 -12.79 -4.74 -19.46
N LYS A 121 -13.13 -5.70 -20.32
CA LYS A 121 -12.21 -6.21 -21.37
C LYS A 121 -11.74 -5.16 -22.36
N THR A 122 -12.43 -4.03 -22.47
CA THR A 122 -12.10 -3.00 -23.46
C THR A 122 -10.87 -2.19 -23.08
N PHE A 123 -10.50 -2.15 -21.78
CA PHE A 123 -9.40 -1.37 -21.25
C PHE A 123 -8.04 -2.10 -21.37
N HIS A 124 -6.98 -1.32 -21.25
CA HIS A 124 -5.62 -1.83 -21.20
C HIS A 124 -5.17 -1.97 -19.73
N TYR A 125 -4.57 -3.10 -19.40
CA TYR A 125 -4.11 -3.40 -18.04
C TYR A 125 -2.61 -3.56 -18.00
N THR A 126 -1.95 -2.94 -17.02
CA THR A 126 -0.55 -3.20 -16.68
C THR A 126 -0.53 -3.99 -15.37
N LEU A 127 -0.07 -5.24 -15.41
CA LEU A 127 0.11 -6.07 -14.22
C LEU A 127 1.54 -5.90 -13.72
N ALA A 128 1.71 -5.28 -12.56
CA ALA A 128 3.01 -5.19 -11.89
C ALA A 128 3.17 -6.37 -10.93
N LEU A 129 3.99 -7.35 -11.29
CA LEU A 129 4.23 -8.59 -10.54
C LEU A 129 5.67 -8.61 -10.02
N GLY A 130 5.85 -9.04 -8.76
CA GLY A 130 7.18 -9.18 -8.18
C GLY A 130 7.87 -10.49 -8.57
N SER A 131 9.18 -10.59 -8.25
CA SER A 131 10.01 -11.79 -8.56
C SER A 131 9.54 -13.07 -7.88
N ARG A 132 8.79 -12.94 -6.79
CA ARG A 132 8.30 -14.07 -6.00
C ARG A 132 6.85 -14.46 -6.31
N TYR A 133 6.24 -13.82 -7.33
CA TYR A 133 4.91 -14.20 -7.79
C TYR A 133 4.93 -15.59 -8.45
N ARG A 134 4.14 -16.52 -7.92
CA ARG A 134 4.23 -17.94 -8.29
C ARG A 134 3.36 -18.35 -9.47
N SER A 135 2.30 -17.61 -9.77
CA SER A 135 1.30 -18.00 -10.79
C SER A 135 1.50 -17.31 -12.14
N LEU A 136 2.74 -16.92 -12.49
CA LEU A 136 3.02 -16.19 -13.74
C LEU A 136 2.52 -16.93 -14.98
N ASN A 137 2.86 -18.22 -15.13
CA ASN A 137 2.44 -19.03 -16.29
C ASN A 137 0.92 -19.13 -16.39
N GLU A 138 0.20 -19.19 -15.25
CA GLU A 138 -1.26 -19.22 -15.21
C GLU A 138 -1.83 -17.87 -15.70
N VAL A 139 -1.26 -16.75 -15.25
CA VAL A 139 -1.65 -15.40 -15.69
C VAL A 139 -1.43 -15.24 -17.19
N GLU A 140 -0.28 -15.60 -17.73
CA GLU A 140 0.03 -15.52 -19.16
C GLU A 140 -0.94 -16.35 -20.01
N ALA A 141 -1.18 -17.60 -19.60
CA ALA A 141 -2.12 -18.48 -20.29
C ALA A 141 -3.55 -17.93 -20.24
N PHE A 142 -3.99 -17.47 -19.06
CA PHE A 142 -5.33 -16.95 -18.84
C PHE A 142 -5.60 -15.69 -19.65
N THR A 143 -4.67 -14.73 -19.65
CA THR A 143 -4.81 -13.46 -20.38
C THR A 143 -4.87 -13.69 -21.90
N LYS A 144 -4.05 -14.63 -22.41
CA LYS A 144 -4.05 -15.01 -23.81
C LYS A 144 -5.34 -15.70 -24.25
N ILE A 145 -5.81 -16.68 -23.47
CA ILE A 145 -7.06 -17.43 -23.77
C ILE A 145 -8.26 -16.49 -23.80
N ASN A 146 -8.34 -15.55 -22.84
CA ASN A 146 -9.45 -14.60 -22.72
C ASN A 146 -9.26 -13.34 -23.57
N ARG A 147 -8.15 -13.24 -24.35
CA ARG A 147 -7.82 -12.10 -25.24
C ARG A 147 -7.84 -10.76 -24.50
N LEU A 148 -7.34 -10.74 -23.26
CA LEU A 148 -7.26 -9.52 -22.50
C LEU A 148 -6.10 -8.64 -22.98
N LYS A 149 -6.28 -7.33 -22.98
CA LYS A 149 -5.22 -6.35 -23.31
C LYS A 149 -4.35 -6.11 -22.07
N VAL A 150 -3.37 -6.94 -21.87
CA VAL A 150 -2.54 -6.97 -20.65
C VAL A 150 -1.06 -6.92 -20.97
N ASP A 151 -0.36 -5.98 -20.36
CA ASP A 151 1.10 -5.93 -20.28
C ASP A 151 1.56 -6.44 -18.91
N ILE A 152 2.35 -7.49 -18.88
CA ILE A 152 2.94 -8.02 -17.65
C ILE A 152 4.32 -7.39 -17.44
N LYS A 153 4.51 -6.72 -16.31
CA LYS A 153 5.75 -6.08 -15.88
C LYS A 153 6.31 -6.81 -14.66
N LEU A 154 7.40 -7.53 -14.85
CA LEU A 154 8.07 -8.29 -13.78
C LEU A 154 9.14 -7.40 -13.12
N ASN A 155 9.16 -7.36 -11.80
CA ASN A 155 10.15 -6.62 -11.00
C ASN A 155 10.36 -5.16 -11.42
N THR A 156 9.34 -4.55 -12.02
CA THR A 156 9.39 -3.16 -12.44
C THR A 156 9.00 -2.26 -11.27
N ASP A 157 9.74 -1.18 -11.07
CA ASP A 157 9.42 -0.21 -10.02
C ASP A 157 8.07 0.47 -10.30
N LEU A 158 7.16 0.40 -9.34
CA LEU A 158 5.83 1.05 -9.43
C LEU A 158 5.93 2.55 -9.66
N ALA A 159 7.01 3.20 -9.16
CA ALA A 159 7.25 4.61 -9.40
C ALA A 159 7.38 4.97 -10.89
N THR A 160 7.79 4.02 -11.74
CA THR A 160 7.86 4.21 -13.19
C THR A 160 6.57 3.84 -13.91
N LEU A 161 5.72 3.01 -13.31
CA LEU A 161 4.46 2.55 -13.91
C LEU A 161 3.27 3.47 -13.58
N MET A 162 3.19 3.95 -12.34
CA MET A 162 2.07 4.78 -11.86
C MET A 162 1.85 6.08 -12.67
N PRO A 163 2.89 6.77 -13.20
CA PRO A 163 2.68 7.95 -14.04
C PRO A 163 1.88 7.67 -15.34
N HIS A 164 1.90 6.43 -15.82
CA HIS A 164 1.28 6.02 -17.08
C HIS A 164 -0.10 5.37 -16.90
N ALA A 165 -0.54 5.19 -15.66
CA ALA A 165 -1.86 4.66 -15.36
C ALA A 165 -2.86 5.79 -15.09
N ASP A 166 -4.10 5.62 -15.54
CA ASP A 166 -5.19 6.56 -15.27
C ASP A 166 -5.85 6.26 -13.92
N ILE A 167 -5.98 4.98 -13.60
CA ILE A 167 -6.44 4.45 -12.31
C ILE A 167 -5.64 3.20 -11.94
N ALA A 168 -5.77 2.75 -10.68
CA ALA A 168 -5.17 1.48 -10.27
C ALA A 168 -6.14 0.58 -9.48
N VAL A 169 -5.80 -0.72 -9.41
CA VAL A 169 -6.41 -1.72 -8.51
C VAL A 169 -5.29 -2.28 -7.65
N LEU A 170 -5.31 -2.00 -6.35
CA LEU A 170 -4.17 -2.19 -5.46
C LEU A 170 -4.52 -2.99 -4.20
N ALA A 171 -3.52 -3.68 -3.66
CA ALA A 171 -3.58 -4.19 -2.30
C ALA A 171 -3.67 -3.06 -1.28
N ASN A 172 -4.37 -3.30 -0.15
CA ASN A 172 -4.52 -2.34 0.93
C ASN A 172 -3.28 -2.30 1.84
N CYS A 173 -2.14 -1.91 1.26
CA CYS A 173 -0.84 -1.85 1.92
C CYS A 173 -0.17 -0.49 1.70
N ARG A 174 1.14 -0.38 1.93
CA ARG A 174 1.91 0.88 1.72
C ARG A 174 1.76 1.45 0.31
N THR A 175 1.51 0.62 -0.70
CA THR A 175 1.29 1.04 -2.09
C THR A 175 0.11 2.02 -2.25
N VAL A 176 -0.87 1.99 -1.34
CA VAL A 176 -1.99 2.95 -1.35
C VAL A 176 -1.50 4.39 -1.09
N PHE A 177 -0.50 4.55 -0.23
CA PHE A 177 0.14 5.85 0.03
C PHE A 177 1.01 6.29 -1.15
N GLU A 178 1.72 5.36 -1.79
CA GLU A 178 2.49 5.63 -3.01
C GLU A 178 1.56 6.11 -4.14
N ALA A 179 0.41 5.44 -4.34
CA ALA A 179 -0.62 5.87 -5.29
C ALA A 179 -1.19 7.25 -4.94
N ALA A 180 -1.46 7.50 -3.66
CA ALA A 180 -1.94 8.79 -3.20
C ALA A 180 -0.92 9.91 -3.48
N PHE A 181 0.36 9.69 -3.20
CA PHE A 181 1.44 10.62 -3.52
C PHE A 181 1.54 10.92 -5.02
N MET A 182 1.28 9.90 -5.86
CA MET A 182 1.27 10.01 -7.32
C MET A 182 -0.05 10.55 -7.89
N LEU A 183 -0.99 10.97 -7.04
CA LEU A 183 -2.35 11.44 -7.40
C LEU A 183 -3.12 10.41 -8.26
N LEU A 184 -2.97 9.12 -7.99
CA LEU A 184 -3.55 8.02 -8.78
C LEU A 184 -4.82 7.47 -8.11
N PRO A 185 -6.04 7.78 -8.62
CA PRO A 185 -7.27 7.19 -8.11
C PRO A 185 -7.21 5.67 -8.17
N SER A 186 -7.57 4.99 -7.06
CA SER A 186 -7.32 3.56 -6.95
C SER A 186 -8.47 2.82 -6.30
N VAL A 187 -8.82 1.65 -6.83
CA VAL A 187 -9.68 0.65 -6.17
C VAL A 187 -8.83 -0.18 -5.23
N ILE A 188 -9.28 -0.34 -3.99
CA ILE A 188 -8.50 -1.01 -2.96
C ILE A 188 -9.14 -2.34 -2.57
N ILE A 189 -8.33 -3.40 -2.54
CA ILE A 189 -8.71 -4.75 -2.12
C ILE A 189 -7.71 -5.21 -1.06
N SER A 190 -8.17 -5.58 0.13
CA SER A 190 -7.29 -6.18 1.13
C SER A 190 -6.94 -7.60 0.73
N ALA A 191 -5.65 -7.88 0.53
CA ALA A 191 -5.19 -9.21 0.11
C ALA A 191 -5.25 -10.24 1.26
N ASN A 192 -5.35 -9.80 2.52
CA ASN A 192 -5.42 -10.65 3.71
C ASN A 192 -6.16 -9.94 4.86
N ALA A 193 -6.38 -10.67 5.98
CA ALA A 193 -7.10 -10.14 7.13
C ALA A 193 -6.40 -8.95 7.81
N ARG A 194 -5.06 -8.91 7.83
CA ARG A 194 -4.31 -7.80 8.43
C ARG A 194 -4.52 -6.51 7.65
N GLU A 195 -4.47 -6.59 6.33
CA GLU A 195 -4.72 -5.43 5.48
C GLU A 195 -6.12 -4.84 5.64
N CYS A 196 -7.11 -5.64 6.11
CA CYS A 196 -8.43 -5.10 6.44
C CYS A 196 -8.43 -4.09 7.60
N LEU A 197 -7.35 -4.06 8.39
CA LEU A 197 -7.15 -3.10 9.49
C LEU A 197 -6.58 -1.75 9.00
N HIS A 198 -6.08 -1.69 7.77
CA HIS A 198 -5.54 -0.47 7.18
C HIS A 198 -6.69 0.41 6.69
N THR A 199 -6.70 1.68 7.07
CA THR A 199 -7.87 2.55 6.89
C THR A 199 -7.64 3.81 6.06
N PHE A 200 -6.42 4.03 5.58
CA PHE A 200 -6.06 5.23 4.83
C PHE A 200 -6.96 5.48 3.61
N TYR A 201 -7.42 4.43 2.92
CA TYR A 201 -8.36 4.53 1.79
C TYR A 201 -9.61 5.35 2.12
N ARG A 202 -10.08 5.34 3.38
CA ARG A 202 -11.25 6.13 3.83
C ARG A 202 -10.99 7.63 3.81
N LYS A 203 -9.76 8.04 4.17
CA LYS A 203 -9.36 9.44 4.22
C LYS A 203 -9.36 10.09 2.83
N VAL A 204 -9.01 9.32 1.82
CA VAL A 204 -8.87 9.79 0.43
C VAL A 204 -10.05 9.41 -0.46
N ASP A 205 -11.05 8.75 0.13
CA ASP A 205 -12.27 8.27 -0.54
C ASP A 205 -11.99 7.30 -1.69
N PHE A 206 -10.96 6.47 -1.55
CA PHE A 206 -10.73 5.38 -2.50
C PHE A 206 -11.80 4.29 -2.36
N PRO A 207 -12.41 3.82 -3.47
CA PRO A 207 -13.36 2.73 -3.44
C PRO A 207 -12.72 1.45 -2.88
N TYR A 208 -13.28 0.94 -1.79
CA TYR A 208 -12.81 -0.24 -1.10
C TYR A 208 -13.72 -1.43 -1.32
N CYS A 209 -13.16 -2.56 -1.70
CA CYS A 209 -13.91 -3.79 -1.97
C CYS A 209 -14.06 -4.70 -0.75
N GLY A 210 -13.13 -4.64 0.21
CA GLY A 210 -13.09 -5.58 1.33
C GLY A 210 -11.97 -6.60 1.24
N ASN A 211 -12.10 -7.71 1.97
CA ASN A 211 -11.15 -8.82 1.96
C ASN A 211 -11.25 -9.60 0.64
N GLY A 212 -10.20 -9.59 -0.16
CA GLY A 212 -10.15 -10.20 -1.48
C GLY A 212 -10.44 -11.70 -1.52
N LEU A 213 -10.20 -12.43 -0.42
CA LEU A 213 -10.55 -13.85 -0.32
C LEU A 213 -12.06 -14.09 -0.11
N LEU A 214 -12.76 -13.13 0.49
CA LEU A 214 -14.15 -13.30 0.92
C LEU A 214 -15.16 -12.56 0.04
N ILE A 215 -14.74 -11.47 -0.63
CA ILE A 215 -15.64 -10.63 -1.42
C ILE A 215 -16.16 -11.33 -2.67
N ASN A 216 -17.39 -10.98 -3.06
CA ASN A 216 -17.98 -11.38 -4.35
C ASN A 216 -17.29 -10.62 -5.50
N ASN A 217 -17.16 -11.29 -6.65
CA ASN A 217 -16.62 -10.71 -7.87
C ASN A 217 -17.41 -9.49 -8.35
N ASP A 218 -18.74 -9.49 -8.16
CA ASP A 218 -19.62 -8.37 -8.54
C ASP A 218 -19.24 -7.06 -7.84
N ILE A 219 -18.75 -7.14 -6.58
CA ILE A 219 -18.27 -5.96 -5.85
C ILE A 219 -17.01 -5.40 -6.51
N ILE A 220 -16.08 -6.27 -6.92
CA ILE A 220 -14.85 -5.86 -7.62
C ILE A 220 -15.21 -5.20 -8.95
N GLU A 221 -16.06 -5.86 -9.75
CA GLU A 221 -16.52 -5.34 -11.04
C GLU A 221 -17.19 -3.98 -10.88
N HIS A 222 -18.14 -3.87 -9.94
CA HIS A 222 -18.85 -2.63 -9.67
C HIS A 222 -17.90 -1.48 -9.29
N LYS A 223 -16.94 -1.72 -8.37
CA LYS A 223 -16.01 -0.68 -7.91
C LYS A 223 -15.03 -0.24 -9.00
N ILE A 224 -14.53 -1.17 -9.81
CA ILE A 224 -13.66 -0.83 -10.95
C ILE A 224 -14.48 -0.04 -11.99
N SER A 225 -15.67 -0.52 -12.36
CA SER A 225 -16.54 0.16 -13.33
C SER A 225 -16.98 1.54 -12.86
N GLN A 226 -17.31 1.70 -11.57
CA GLN A 226 -17.64 2.98 -10.97
C GLN A 226 -16.47 3.97 -11.13
N LEU A 227 -15.25 3.55 -10.77
CA LEU A 227 -14.08 4.42 -10.86
C LEU A 227 -13.73 4.76 -12.32
N ILE A 228 -14.00 3.87 -13.28
CA ILE A 228 -13.80 4.11 -14.71
C ILE A 228 -14.84 5.08 -15.27
N LEU A 229 -16.11 4.91 -14.94
CA LEU A 229 -17.23 5.65 -15.55
C LEU A 229 -17.44 7.04 -14.95
N ASP A 230 -17.21 7.18 -13.64
CA ASP A 230 -17.53 8.38 -12.90
C ASP A 230 -16.32 9.34 -12.84
N LYS A 231 -16.25 10.26 -13.79
CA LYS A 231 -15.18 11.26 -13.87
C LYS A 231 -15.23 12.27 -12.71
N GLU A 232 -16.42 12.60 -12.25
CA GLU A 232 -16.59 13.55 -11.13
C GLU A 232 -16.06 12.93 -9.84
N TYR A 233 -16.29 11.64 -9.66
CA TYR A 233 -15.74 10.89 -8.52
C TYR A 233 -14.19 10.83 -8.59
N ARG A 234 -13.60 10.56 -9.78
CA ARG A 234 -12.14 10.61 -9.94
C ARG A 234 -11.57 12.00 -9.63
N ALA A 235 -12.22 13.06 -10.13
CA ALA A 235 -11.82 14.43 -9.87
C ALA A 235 -11.91 14.77 -8.37
N HIS A 236 -12.96 14.31 -7.69
CA HIS A 236 -13.10 14.45 -6.23
C HIS A 236 -11.96 13.75 -5.49
N ILE A 237 -11.63 12.51 -5.85
CA ILE A 237 -10.50 11.77 -5.29
C ILE A 237 -9.20 12.56 -5.49
N ILE A 238 -8.89 12.99 -6.72
CA ILE A 238 -7.65 13.74 -7.02
C ILE A 238 -7.56 14.98 -6.14
N LYS A 239 -8.65 15.72 -5.99
CA LYS A 239 -8.69 16.91 -5.11
C LYS A 239 -8.39 16.57 -3.64
N ASN A 240 -8.90 15.44 -3.14
CA ASN A 240 -8.57 14.98 -1.78
C ASN A 240 -7.07 14.63 -1.65
N LEU A 241 -6.49 13.98 -2.67
CA LEU A 241 -5.08 13.62 -2.70
C LEU A 241 -4.15 14.84 -2.71
N GLU A 242 -4.52 15.91 -3.42
CA GLU A 242 -3.76 17.17 -3.47
C GLU A 242 -3.66 17.90 -2.12
N GLN A 243 -4.57 17.61 -1.20
CA GLN A 243 -4.62 18.22 0.14
C GLN A 243 -3.80 17.47 1.20
N LEU A 244 -3.20 16.33 0.85
CA LEU A 244 -2.46 15.50 1.80
C LEU A 244 -1.07 16.06 2.12
N GLU A 245 -0.71 15.98 3.39
CA GLU A 245 0.68 16.15 3.85
C GLU A 245 1.44 14.83 3.68
N ILE A 246 1.74 14.46 2.44
CA ILE A 246 2.43 13.20 2.11
C ILE A 246 3.71 13.48 1.31
N GLY A 247 4.75 12.66 1.54
CA GLY A 247 6.02 12.74 0.82
C GLY A 247 7.18 13.33 1.62
N GLN A 248 6.95 13.82 2.84
CA GLN A 248 8.00 14.30 3.76
C GLN A 248 8.12 13.42 5.01
N GLY A 249 7.66 12.17 4.95
CA GLY A 249 7.56 11.28 6.09
C GLY A 249 8.90 11.05 6.79
N LEU A 250 9.99 10.90 6.05
CA LEU A 250 11.32 10.70 6.64
C LEU A 250 11.74 11.90 7.50
N ALA A 251 11.58 13.14 7.01
CA ALA A 251 11.92 14.35 7.77
C ALA A 251 11.07 14.50 9.04
N HIS A 252 9.78 14.18 8.95
CA HIS A 252 8.89 14.18 10.12
C HIS A 252 9.31 13.13 11.15
N LEU A 253 9.66 11.90 10.68
CA LEU A 253 10.14 10.82 11.54
C LEU A 253 11.47 11.16 12.21
N GLU A 254 12.43 11.72 11.49
CA GLU A 254 13.71 12.17 12.06
C GLU A 254 13.47 13.17 13.19
N SER A 255 12.62 14.18 12.98
CA SER A 255 12.26 15.17 14.01
C SER A 255 11.68 14.49 15.25
N GLU A 256 10.72 13.59 15.10
CA GLU A 256 10.08 12.87 16.20
C GLU A 256 11.02 11.93 16.96
N ILE A 257 11.90 11.23 16.24
CA ILE A 257 12.88 10.31 16.84
C ILE A 257 13.94 11.06 17.64
N MET A 258 14.37 12.21 17.15
CA MET A 258 15.38 13.05 17.85
C MET A 258 14.84 13.66 19.15
N THR A 259 13.54 13.82 19.31
CA THR A 259 12.91 14.32 20.53
C THR A 259 12.78 13.28 21.65
N ILE A 260 13.01 11.98 21.37
CA ILE A 260 12.93 10.94 22.39
C ILE A 260 14.04 11.18 23.43
N PRO A 261 13.74 11.34 24.74
CA PRO A 261 14.74 11.55 25.76
C PRO A 261 15.79 10.43 25.83
N ARG A 262 17.00 10.78 26.22
CA ARG A 262 18.08 9.81 26.44
C ARG A 262 17.85 8.99 27.71
#